data_15f719421dd9c88f13c8c35bd779ed96
#
_entry.id   15f719421dd9c88f13c8c35bd779ed96
#
_cell.length_a   1.000
_cell.length_b   1.000
_cell.length_c   1.000
_cell.angle_alpha   90.00
_cell.angle_beta   90.00
_cell.angle_gamma   90.00
#
_symmetry.space_group_name_H-M   'P 1'
#
loop_
_entity.id
_entity.type
_entity.pdbx_description
1 polymer ?
#
loop_
_entity_poly.entity_id
_entity_poly.type
_entity_poly.pdbx_seq_one_letter_code
_entity_poly.pdbx_strand_id
1 'polypeptide(L)'
;MKKKLLSLIIIAALVTMAVGMLGSGAFFVDTEKSENNAFAAGTLDLKVNGGDVPVTLFNVSNMAPDAQPTGSLTLKNEGSIAGNLSISSIVLTSYENVCWEPETESGDTTCADPGEGLGELQNVFNLRLYIDNAPITGYYGSEDTMLYSGLLSGLPSSIPVKAVVATGESVRLNYVLDWWDTASDNLAQSDGVKLDMTFRLAQQNH
;
A
#
# COMPACT_ATOMS: atom_id res chain seq x y z
N MET A 1 92.12 -13.22 8.34
CA MET A 1 90.93 -14.10 8.19
C MET A 1 89.91 -13.85 9.31
N LYS A 2 90.27 -13.75 10.57
CA LYS A 2 89.40 -13.57 11.74
C LYS A 2 88.48 -12.31 11.65
N LYS A 3 89.02 -11.17 11.18
CA LYS A 3 88.27 -9.90 11.09
C LYS A 3 87.12 -9.96 9.98
N LYS A 4 87.37 -10.66 8.88
CA LYS A 4 86.39 -10.85 7.81
C LYS A 4 85.24 -11.79 8.25
N LEU A 5 85.55 -12.81 9.04
CA LEU A 5 84.56 -13.74 9.58
C LEU A 5 83.70 -13.03 10.65
N LEU A 6 84.28 -12.21 11.50
CA LEU A 6 83.54 -11.42 12.48
C LEU A 6 82.57 -10.43 11.82
N SER A 7 83.00 -9.77 10.75
CA SER A 7 82.15 -8.86 9.96
C SER A 7 80.98 -9.56 9.31
N LEU A 8 81.20 -10.78 8.82
CA LEU A 8 80.11 -11.58 8.20
C LEU A 8 79.08 -12.04 9.21
N ILE A 9 79.48 -12.37 10.43
CA ILE A 9 78.60 -12.79 11.50
C ILE A 9 77.74 -11.58 11.98
N ILE A 10 78.31 -10.37 12.07
CA ILE A 10 77.62 -9.17 12.45
C ILE A 10 76.54 -8.79 11.40
N ILE A 11 76.88 -8.88 10.12
CA ILE A 11 75.96 -8.60 9.03
C ILE A 11 74.82 -9.64 9.02
N ALA A 12 75.08 -10.91 9.24
CA ALA A 12 74.08 -11.95 9.32
C ALA A 12 73.12 -11.73 10.51
N ALA A 13 73.65 -11.32 11.68
CA ALA A 13 72.81 -11.01 12.85
C ALA A 13 71.93 -9.77 12.66
N LEU A 14 72.43 -8.77 11.94
CA LEU A 14 71.63 -7.57 11.63
C LEU A 14 70.49 -7.86 10.63
N VAL A 15 70.77 -8.74 9.65
CA VAL A 15 69.72 -9.13 8.67
C VAL A 15 68.64 -9.99 9.33
N THR A 16 69.04 -10.93 10.23
CA THR A 16 68.03 -11.73 10.96
C THR A 16 67.20 -10.87 11.95
N MET A 17 67.78 -9.83 12.56
CA MET A 17 66.98 -8.89 13.36
C MET A 17 66.00 -8.06 12.52
N ALA A 18 66.43 -7.61 11.34
CA ALA A 18 65.55 -6.83 10.44
C ALA A 18 64.39 -7.64 9.91
N VAL A 19 64.61 -8.93 9.56
CA VAL A 19 63.55 -9.85 9.10
C VAL A 19 62.60 -10.23 10.24
N GLY A 20 63.13 -10.37 11.48
CA GLY A 20 62.32 -10.65 12.67
C GLY A 20 61.37 -9.50 13.07
N MET A 21 61.75 -8.26 12.78
CA MET A 21 60.87 -7.10 13.04
C MET A 21 59.73 -6.94 12.01
N LEU A 22 59.88 -7.46 10.79
CA LEU A 22 58.85 -7.39 9.77
C LEU A 22 57.80 -8.49 9.93
N GLY A 23 58.06 -9.52 10.73
CA GLY A 23 57.19 -10.66 10.94
C GLY A 23 56.36 -10.62 12.23
N SER A 24 56.59 -9.66 13.12
CA SER A 24 55.82 -9.51 14.37
C SER A 24 54.73 -8.45 14.26
N GLY A 25 53.95 -8.52 13.16
CA GLY A 25 52.61 -7.94 13.16
C GLY A 25 51.75 -8.78 14.08
N ALA A 26 51.79 -8.49 15.40
CA ALA A 26 50.77 -8.97 16.29
C ALA A 26 49.47 -8.28 15.85
N PHE A 27 48.73 -8.91 14.94
CA PHE A 27 47.33 -8.60 14.75
C PHE A 27 46.62 -9.03 16.02
N PHE A 28 46.39 -8.10 16.93
CA PHE A 28 45.39 -8.26 17.96
C PHE A 28 44.03 -8.25 17.20
N VAL A 29 43.62 -9.41 16.72
CA VAL A 29 42.23 -9.64 16.32
C VAL A 29 41.49 -9.86 17.63
N ASP A 30 40.95 -8.81 18.18
CA ASP A 30 39.92 -8.90 19.21
C ASP A 30 38.66 -9.35 18.50
N THR A 31 38.46 -10.66 18.42
CA THR A 31 37.20 -11.27 18.01
C THR A 31 36.31 -11.21 19.24
N GLU A 32 35.66 -10.08 19.46
CA GLU A 32 34.48 -10.07 20.30
C GLU A 32 33.42 -10.87 19.54
N LYS A 33 33.21 -12.10 19.97
CA LYS A 33 32.00 -12.86 19.65
C LYS A 33 30.89 -12.13 20.37
N SER A 34 30.13 -11.32 19.61
CA SER A 34 28.83 -10.85 20.01
C SER A 34 27.90 -12.07 19.97
N GLU A 35 27.96 -12.88 21.03
CA GLU A 35 27.00 -13.95 21.28
C GLU A 35 25.73 -13.27 21.77
N ASN A 36 24.64 -13.44 21.02
CA ASN A 36 23.27 -12.93 21.21
C ASN A 36 22.89 -11.61 20.54
N ASN A 37 23.56 -11.15 19.50
CA ASN A 37 22.96 -10.19 18.59
C ASN A 37 22.05 -10.93 17.60
N ALA A 38 20.91 -11.39 18.08
CA ALA A 38 19.80 -11.78 17.22
C ALA A 38 19.16 -10.49 16.68
N PHE A 39 19.60 -10.04 15.50
CA PHE A 39 18.86 -9.02 14.75
C PHE A 39 17.60 -9.69 14.21
N ALA A 40 16.52 -9.60 14.96
CA ALA A 40 15.20 -9.91 14.42
C ALA A 40 14.84 -8.78 13.46
N ALA A 41 14.86 -9.06 12.15
CA ALA A 41 14.29 -8.15 11.19
C ALA A 41 12.81 -7.97 11.53
N GLY A 42 12.37 -6.72 11.72
CA GLY A 42 10.97 -6.43 11.95
C GLY A 42 10.14 -6.83 10.72
N THR A 43 8.93 -7.32 10.97
CA THR A 43 8.00 -7.75 9.92
C THR A 43 6.89 -6.73 9.73
N LEU A 44 6.49 -6.51 8.49
CA LEU A 44 5.24 -5.84 8.13
C LEU A 44 4.23 -6.93 7.75
N ASP A 45 3.04 -6.87 8.33
CA ASP A 45 1.94 -7.79 8.05
C ASP A 45 0.62 -7.01 8.07
N LEU A 46 0.06 -6.74 6.89
CA LEU A 46 -1.19 -6.02 6.73
C LEU A 46 -2.33 -7.01 6.52
N LYS A 47 -3.31 -6.97 7.40
CA LYS A 47 -4.57 -7.71 7.25
C LYS A 47 -5.70 -6.76 6.83
N VAL A 48 -6.46 -7.19 5.85
CA VAL A 48 -7.69 -6.52 5.40
C VAL A 48 -8.88 -7.39 5.79
N ASN A 49 -9.71 -6.92 6.71
CA ASN A 49 -10.80 -7.70 7.32
C ASN A 49 -10.33 -9.06 7.87
N GLY A 50 -9.09 -9.10 8.36
CA GLY A 50 -8.47 -10.32 8.89
C GLY A 50 -7.87 -11.28 7.86
N GLY A 51 -7.82 -10.92 6.57
CA GLY A 51 -7.23 -11.71 5.48
C GLY A 51 -6.07 -11.02 4.77
N ASP A 52 -5.39 -11.76 3.87
CA ASP A 52 -4.21 -11.31 3.10
C ASP A 52 -4.52 -11.03 1.62
N VAL A 53 -5.78 -10.97 1.24
CA VAL A 53 -6.20 -10.90 -0.17
C VAL A 53 -6.53 -9.48 -0.62
N PRO A 54 -6.34 -9.16 -1.92
CA PRO A 54 -6.92 -7.97 -2.53
C PRO A 54 -8.44 -7.93 -2.27
N VAL A 55 -8.99 -6.75 -2.08
CA VAL A 55 -10.40 -6.58 -1.71
C VAL A 55 -11.13 -5.84 -2.81
N THR A 56 -12.24 -6.41 -3.26
CA THR A 56 -13.28 -5.65 -3.96
C THR A 56 -13.97 -4.76 -2.92
N LEU A 57 -13.83 -3.46 -3.07
CA LEU A 57 -14.49 -2.51 -2.17
C LEU A 57 -16.01 -2.58 -2.35
N PHE A 58 -16.45 -2.56 -3.59
CA PHE A 58 -17.84 -2.78 -3.96
C PHE A 58 -17.97 -3.32 -5.40
N ASN A 59 -19.11 -3.94 -5.66
CA ASN A 59 -19.59 -4.33 -6.99
C ASN A 59 -21.10 -4.07 -6.99
N VAL A 60 -21.52 -3.05 -7.71
CA VAL A 60 -22.91 -2.60 -7.75
C VAL A 60 -23.40 -2.54 -9.18
N SER A 61 -24.67 -2.87 -9.38
CA SER A 61 -25.35 -2.81 -10.69
C SER A 61 -26.83 -2.58 -10.50
N ASN A 62 -27.52 -2.14 -11.54
CA ASN A 62 -28.96 -1.90 -11.55
C ASN A 62 -29.41 -1.00 -10.37
N MET A 63 -28.62 0.03 -10.10
CA MET A 63 -28.92 0.98 -9.04
C MET A 63 -29.93 2.02 -9.53
N ALA A 64 -30.75 2.52 -8.62
CA ALA A 64 -31.64 3.64 -8.91
C ALA A 64 -31.01 4.95 -8.42
N PRO A 65 -31.40 6.10 -9.02
CA PRO A 65 -31.10 7.41 -8.43
C PRO A 65 -31.47 7.47 -6.94
N ASP A 66 -30.75 8.25 -6.15
CA ASP A 66 -30.84 8.34 -4.70
C ASP A 66 -30.33 7.11 -3.92
N ALA A 67 -29.81 6.09 -4.59
CA ALA A 67 -29.17 4.97 -3.91
C ALA A 67 -27.86 5.41 -3.22
N GLN A 68 -27.68 4.96 -1.99
CA GLN A 68 -26.47 5.24 -1.18
C GLN A 68 -25.82 3.96 -0.63
N PRO A 69 -25.20 3.13 -1.46
CA PRO A 69 -24.45 1.99 -0.96
C PRO A 69 -23.29 2.45 -0.06
N THR A 70 -23.15 1.79 1.08
CA THR A 70 -22.09 2.07 2.06
C THR A 70 -21.39 0.80 2.47
N GLY A 71 -20.17 0.93 2.96
CA GLY A 71 -19.45 -0.19 3.54
C GLY A 71 -18.17 0.23 4.26
N SER A 72 -17.54 -0.75 4.90
CA SER A 72 -16.31 -0.50 5.64
C SER A 72 -15.33 -1.65 5.53
N LEU A 73 -14.03 -1.33 5.64
CA LEU A 73 -12.92 -2.26 5.76
C LEU A 73 -12.13 -1.96 7.03
N THR A 74 -11.63 -2.99 7.66
CA THR A 74 -10.66 -2.87 8.75
C THR A 74 -9.28 -3.26 8.23
N LEU A 75 -8.33 -2.34 8.30
CA LEU A 75 -6.95 -2.50 7.90
C LEU A 75 -6.09 -2.57 9.15
N LYS A 76 -5.46 -3.71 9.45
CA LYS A 76 -4.71 -3.93 10.68
C LYS A 76 -3.26 -4.26 10.38
N ASN A 77 -2.33 -3.62 11.09
CA ASN A 77 -0.92 -4.00 11.08
C ASN A 77 -0.69 -5.09 12.13
N GLU A 78 -0.56 -6.35 11.71
CA GLU A 78 -0.22 -7.49 12.57
C GLU A 78 1.29 -7.77 12.60
N GLY A 79 2.09 -6.96 11.91
CA GLY A 79 3.54 -7.01 11.93
C GLY A 79 4.16 -6.54 13.24
N SER A 80 5.47 -6.66 13.35
CA SER A 80 6.25 -6.26 14.52
C SER A 80 6.79 -4.83 14.47
N ILE A 81 6.66 -4.15 13.32
CA ILE A 81 7.10 -2.76 13.13
C ILE A 81 5.97 -1.89 12.57
N ALA A 82 6.05 -0.59 12.85
CA ALA A 82 5.15 0.40 12.27
C ALA A 82 5.41 0.59 10.77
N GLY A 83 4.37 0.96 10.02
CA GLY A 83 4.46 1.21 8.59
C GLY A 83 3.58 2.35 8.10
N ASN A 84 3.84 2.79 6.86
CA ASN A 84 3.02 3.74 6.12
C ASN A 84 1.96 2.97 5.32
N LEU A 85 0.70 3.32 5.49
CA LEU A 85 -0.43 2.68 4.83
C LEU A 85 -0.90 3.51 3.64
N SER A 86 -1.06 2.85 2.50
CA SER A 86 -1.57 3.44 1.27
C SER A 86 -2.46 2.48 0.50
N ILE A 87 -3.35 3.02 -0.32
CA ILE A 87 -3.97 2.31 -1.44
C ILE A 87 -2.99 2.44 -2.59
N SER A 88 -2.36 1.34 -3.00
CA SER A 88 -1.27 1.33 -3.98
C SER A 88 -1.73 1.08 -5.41
N SER A 89 -2.95 0.56 -5.57
CA SER A 89 -3.61 0.36 -6.87
C SER A 89 -5.12 0.44 -6.69
N ILE A 90 -5.76 1.14 -7.61
CA ILE A 90 -7.21 1.28 -7.71
C ILE A 90 -7.59 0.89 -9.12
N VAL A 91 -8.45 -0.11 -9.25
CA VAL A 91 -8.98 -0.59 -10.54
C VAL A 91 -10.49 -0.43 -10.52
N LEU A 92 -10.96 0.49 -11.36
CA LEU A 92 -12.37 0.74 -11.60
C LEU A 92 -12.77 0.06 -12.90
N THR A 93 -13.78 -0.78 -12.84
CA THR A 93 -14.34 -1.48 -14.00
C THR A 93 -15.82 -1.12 -14.12
N SER A 94 -16.20 -0.53 -15.23
CA SER A 94 -17.61 -0.30 -15.57
C SER A 94 -18.15 -1.43 -16.43
N TYR A 95 -19.43 -1.63 -16.39
CA TYR A 95 -20.13 -2.66 -17.17
C TYR A 95 -21.38 -2.07 -17.76
N GLU A 96 -21.48 -2.12 -19.07
CA GLU A 96 -22.76 -1.98 -19.78
C GLU A 96 -23.53 -3.29 -19.64
N ASN A 97 -24.75 -3.22 -19.13
CA ASN A 97 -25.68 -4.35 -19.12
C ASN A 97 -26.64 -4.26 -20.31
N VAL A 98 -27.84 -4.67 -20.17
CA VAL A 98 -28.87 -4.53 -21.24
C VAL A 98 -29.62 -3.22 -21.00
N CYS A 99 -29.55 -2.30 -21.92
CA CYS A 99 -30.24 -1.02 -21.79
C CYS A 99 -31.76 -1.16 -21.61
N TRP A 100 -32.26 -0.32 -20.74
CA TRP A 100 -33.70 -0.13 -20.52
C TRP A 100 -34.21 1.06 -21.35
N GLU A 101 -35.53 1.21 -21.43
CA GLU A 101 -36.16 2.26 -22.23
C GLU A 101 -35.64 3.67 -21.93
N PRO A 102 -35.41 4.07 -20.66
CA PRO A 102 -34.82 5.38 -20.35
C PRO A 102 -33.45 5.64 -20.95
N GLU A 103 -32.58 4.61 -21.03
CA GLU A 103 -31.22 4.72 -21.61
C GLU A 103 -31.27 4.88 -23.11
N THR A 104 -32.07 4.06 -23.79
CA THR A 104 -32.26 4.17 -25.24
C THR A 104 -32.93 5.47 -25.66
N GLU A 105 -33.91 5.98 -24.89
CA GLU A 105 -34.53 7.29 -25.11
C GLU A 105 -33.57 8.45 -24.87
N SER A 106 -32.61 8.31 -23.93
CA SER A 106 -31.59 9.27 -23.65
C SER A 106 -30.43 9.26 -24.66
N GLY A 107 -30.46 8.31 -25.60
CA GLY A 107 -29.50 8.22 -26.68
C GLY A 107 -28.21 7.50 -26.32
N ASP A 108 -28.28 6.56 -25.40
CA ASP A 108 -27.17 5.70 -25.13
C ASP A 108 -26.76 4.89 -26.36
N THR A 109 -25.48 4.95 -26.71
CA THR A 109 -24.94 4.31 -27.93
C THR A 109 -24.27 2.98 -27.64
N THR A 110 -24.13 2.59 -26.38
CA THR A 110 -23.45 1.37 -25.92
C THR A 110 -24.41 0.20 -25.73
N CYS A 111 -25.70 0.46 -25.67
CA CYS A 111 -26.77 -0.51 -25.51
C CYS A 111 -26.71 -1.74 -26.43
N ALA A 112 -26.18 -1.59 -27.63
CA ALA A 112 -26.12 -2.69 -28.62
C ALA A 112 -24.92 -3.64 -28.37
N ASP A 113 -23.99 -3.29 -27.51
CA ASP A 113 -22.77 -4.03 -27.26
C ASP A 113 -22.49 -4.08 -25.74
N PRO A 114 -23.32 -4.83 -24.98
CA PRO A 114 -23.12 -4.92 -23.54
C PRO A 114 -21.77 -5.54 -23.20
N GLY A 115 -21.07 -4.96 -22.22
CA GLY A 115 -19.76 -5.43 -21.84
C GLY A 115 -18.98 -4.54 -20.89
N GLU A 116 -17.75 -4.97 -20.61
CA GLU A 116 -16.81 -4.29 -19.72
C GLU A 116 -16.24 -3.04 -20.39
N GLY A 117 -16.19 -1.95 -19.61
CA GLY A 117 -15.60 -0.66 -20.02
C GLY A 117 -16.57 0.27 -20.75
N LEU A 118 -17.82 -0.12 -20.93
CA LEU A 118 -18.80 0.64 -21.72
C LEU A 118 -19.87 1.34 -20.86
N GLY A 119 -20.12 0.88 -19.63
CA GLY A 119 -21.12 1.49 -18.75
C GLY A 119 -20.76 2.88 -18.25
N GLU A 120 -21.73 3.69 -17.89
CA GLU A 120 -21.63 5.09 -17.49
C GLU A 120 -21.76 5.34 -15.98
N LEU A 121 -22.06 4.31 -15.19
CA LEU A 121 -22.36 4.46 -13.75
C LEU A 121 -21.27 5.16 -12.95
N GLN A 122 -19.98 5.04 -13.37
CA GLN A 122 -18.88 5.77 -12.77
C GLN A 122 -18.94 7.29 -12.93
N ASN A 123 -19.75 7.79 -13.86
CA ASN A 123 -19.88 9.21 -14.14
C ASN A 123 -21.00 9.88 -13.34
N VAL A 124 -21.83 9.10 -12.67
CA VAL A 124 -22.97 9.59 -11.86
C VAL A 124 -22.76 9.35 -10.35
N PHE A 125 -21.96 8.34 -9.97
CA PHE A 125 -21.65 8.11 -8.58
C PHE A 125 -20.52 9.00 -8.08
N ASN A 126 -20.78 9.69 -6.96
CA ASN A 126 -19.76 10.29 -6.11
C ASN A 126 -19.34 9.29 -5.04
N LEU A 127 -18.03 9.06 -4.92
CA LEU A 127 -17.44 8.30 -3.84
C LEU A 127 -16.95 9.24 -2.75
N ARG A 128 -17.36 9.01 -1.51
CA ARG A 128 -16.68 9.50 -0.31
C ARG A 128 -15.95 8.34 0.34
N LEU A 129 -14.64 8.46 0.46
CA LEU A 129 -13.75 7.49 1.08
C LEU A 129 -13.03 8.18 2.24
N TYR A 130 -13.16 7.64 3.46
CA TYR A 130 -12.63 8.29 4.65
C TYR A 130 -12.18 7.29 5.72
N ILE A 131 -11.28 7.74 6.58
CA ILE A 131 -10.92 7.02 7.80
C ILE A 131 -11.91 7.43 8.87
N ASP A 132 -12.62 6.46 9.44
CA ASP A 132 -13.51 6.63 10.59
C ASP A 132 -12.65 6.59 11.86
N ASN A 133 -12.32 7.77 12.40
CA ASN A 133 -11.52 7.90 13.60
C ASN A 133 -12.39 7.71 14.86
N ALA A 134 -11.76 7.57 16.03
CA ALA A 134 -12.49 7.42 17.28
C ALA A 134 -13.16 8.73 17.72
N PRO A 135 -14.43 8.72 18.17
CA PRO A 135 -15.30 7.54 18.30
C PRO A 135 -15.81 7.04 16.95
N ILE A 136 -15.69 5.72 16.71
CA ILE A 136 -16.15 5.11 15.46
C ILE A 136 -17.67 5.19 15.39
N THR A 137 -18.18 5.95 14.43
CA THR A 137 -19.62 6.22 14.27
C THR A 137 -20.24 5.52 13.06
N GLY A 138 -19.42 5.17 12.05
CA GLY A 138 -19.89 4.68 10.76
C GLY A 138 -20.38 5.77 9.81
N TYR A 139 -20.46 7.02 10.26
CA TYR A 139 -20.83 8.18 9.47
C TYR A 139 -19.70 9.19 9.47
N TYR A 140 -19.46 9.88 8.34
CA TYR A 140 -18.47 10.92 8.26
C TYR A 140 -18.76 12.08 9.21
N GLY A 141 -17.80 12.37 10.07
CA GLY A 141 -17.86 13.44 11.07
C GLY A 141 -16.62 14.33 11.06
N SER A 142 -16.59 15.31 11.96
CA SER A 142 -15.47 16.27 12.06
C SER A 142 -14.15 15.66 12.49
N GLU A 143 -14.19 14.50 13.15
CA GLU A 143 -13.01 13.77 13.65
C GLU A 143 -12.41 12.86 12.58
N ASP A 144 -13.13 12.64 11.48
CA ASP A 144 -12.73 11.71 10.43
C ASP A 144 -11.77 12.34 9.43
N THR A 145 -11.01 11.50 8.76
CA THR A 145 -10.06 11.96 7.74
C THR A 145 -10.58 11.60 6.36
N MET A 146 -11.01 12.60 5.59
CA MET A 146 -11.40 12.42 4.20
C MET A 146 -10.17 12.07 3.35
N LEU A 147 -10.24 10.97 2.60
CA LEU A 147 -9.22 10.52 1.68
C LEU A 147 -9.56 10.88 0.24
N TYR A 148 -10.82 10.74 -0.12
CA TYR A 148 -11.34 11.09 -1.43
C TYR A 148 -12.80 11.52 -1.35
N SER A 149 -13.18 12.50 -2.15
CA SER A 149 -14.57 12.92 -2.35
C SER A 149 -14.72 13.44 -3.78
N GLY A 150 -15.47 12.75 -4.61
CA GLY A 150 -15.69 13.10 -6.01
C GLY A 150 -16.24 11.94 -6.84
N LEU A 151 -16.41 12.18 -8.14
CA LEU A 151 -16.89 11.16 -9.08
C LEU A 151 -15.95 9.95 -9.10
N LEU A 152 -16.54 8.75 -9.26
CA LEU A 152 -15.75 7.52 -9.42
C LEU A 152 -14.79 7.59 -10.61
N SER A 153 -15.22 8.19 -11.73
CA SER A 153 -14.37 8.40 -12.91
C SER A 153 -13.15 9.30 -12.65
N GLY A 154 -13.17 10.08 -11.57
CA GLY A 154 -12.07 10.95 -11.15
C GLY A 154 -11.11 10.33 -10.12
N LEU A 155 -11.27 9.05 -9.77
CA LEU A 155 -10.41 8.39 -8.78
C LEU A 155 -8.95 8.38 -9.23
N PRO A 156 -8.01 8.79 -8.34
CA PRO A 156 -6.59 8.64 -8.62
C PRO A 156 -6.16 7.16 -8.59
N SER A 157 -5.05 6.84 -9.21
CA SER A 157 -4.52 5.47 -9.23
C SER A 157 -3.99 4.98 -7.88
N SER A 158 -3.73 5.90 -6.94
CA SER A 158 -3.25 5.60 -5.58
C SER A 158 -3.64 6.70 -4.61
N ILE A 159 -3.82 6.34 -3.32
CA ILE A 159 -4.19 7.28 -2.25
C ILE A 159 -3.36 6.99 -1.00
N PRO A 160 -2.65 7.97 -0.41
CA PRO A 160 -2.07 7.81 0.91
C PRO A 160 -3.19 7.71 1.95
N VAL A 161 -3.12 6.71 2.85
CA VAL A 161 -4.15 6.50 3.88
C VAL A 161 -3.68 7.02 5.23
N LYS A 162 -2.57 6.51 5.74
CA LYS A 162 -2.04 6.91 7.04
C LYS A 162 -0.51 6.81 7.07
N ALA A 163 0.14 7.89 7.49
CA ALA A 163 1.60 7.98 7.50
C ALA A 163 2.27 6.98 8.45
N VAL A 164 1.63 6.68 9.59
CA VAL A 164 2.13 5.72 10.57
C VAL A 164 0.96 4.87 11.08
N VAL A 165 1.05 3.57 10.85
CA VAL A 165 0.18 2.57 11.48
C VAL A 165 1.05 1.73 12.40
N ALA A 166 0.87 1.88 13.70
CA ALA A 166 1.66 1.17 14.72
C ALA A 166 1.38 -0.34 14.69
N THR A 167 2.28 -1.12 15.29
CA THR A 167 2.06 -2.55 15.51
C THR A 167 0.76 -2.79 16.30
N GLY A 168 -0.09 -3.67 15.79
CA GLY A 168 -1.39 -4.00 16.37
C GLY A 168 -2.49 -2.98 16.12
N GLU A 169 -2.16 -1.83 15.52
CA GLU A 169 -3.14 -0.78 15.22
C GLU A 169 -4.06 -1.18 14.05
N SER A 170 -5.33 -0.79 14.19
CA SER A 170 -6.35 -0.93 13.15
C SER A 170 -6.80 0.43 12.65
N VAL A 171 -6.94 0.56 11.34
CA VAL A 171 -7.54 1.69 10.65
C VAL A 171 -8.85 1.24 10.05
N ARG A 172 -9.95 1.95 10.34
CA ARG A 172 -11.24 1.70 9.73
C ARG A 172 -11.43 2.62 8.54
N LEU A 173 -11.55 2.03 7.37
CA LEU A 173 -11.82 2.72 6.12
C LEU A 173 -13.30 2.55 5.79
N ASN A 174 -14.02 3.64 5.65
CA ASN A 174 -15.43 3.65 5.25
C ASN A 174 -15.59 4.25 3.87
N TYR A 175 -16.61 3.79 3.15
CA TYR A 175 -17.03 4.40 1.89
C TYR A 175 -18.54 4.62 1.86
N VAL A 176 -18.92 5.65 1.12
CA VAL A 176 -20.30 5.98 0.74
C VAL A 176 -20.29 6.30 -0.74
N LEU A 177 -21.18 5.64 -1.47
CA LEU A 177 -21.52 6.00 -2.86
C LEU A 177 -22.80 6.82 -2.82
N ASP A 178 -22.75 8.02 -3.36
CA ASP A 178 -23.92 8.88 -3.51
C ASP A 178 -24.24 9.02 -5.00
N TRP A 179 -25.40 8.57 -5.42
CA TRP A 179 -25.90 8.89 -6.77
C TRP A 179 -26.52 10.29 -6.74
N TRP A 180 -25.87 11.21 -7.39
CA TRP A 180 -26.39 12.56 -7.50
C TRP A 180 -27.24 12.69 -8.76
N ASP A 181 -28.44 13.25 -8.61
CA ASP A 181 -29.33 13.57 -9.72
C ASP A 181 -28.62 14.46 -10.74
N THR A 182 -28.36 13.96 -11.92
CA THR A 182 -27.68 14.63 -13.02
C THR A 182 -28.44 14.43 -14.33
N ALA A 183 -28.11 15.21 -15.34
CA ALA A 183 -28.71 15.06 -16.66
C ALA A 183 -28.33 13.72 -17.33
N SER A 184 -27.36 12.99 -16.79
CA SER A 184 -26.85 11.73 -17.33
C SER A 184 -27.38 10.48 -16.60
N ASP A 185 -28.28 10.63 -15.64
CA ASP A 185 -28.78 9.52 -14.82
C ASP A 185 -29.44 8.43 -15.65
N ASN A 186 -30.17 8.84 -16.66
CA ASN A 186 -30.84 7.90 -17.55
C ASN A 186 -29.88 7.08 -18.44
N LEU A 187 -28.63 7.51 -18.58
CA LEU A 187 -27.62 6.75 -19.35
C LEU A 187 -26.95 5.66 -18.52
N ALA A 188 -27.19 5.60 -17.19
CA ALA A 188 -26.45 4.73 -16.28
C ALA A 188 -27.36 3.76 -15.50
N GLN A 189 -28.66 3.69 -15.80
CA GLN A 189 -29.63 3.01 -14.92
C GLN A 189 -29.44 1.50 -14.84
N SER A 190 -29.09 0.83 -15.96
CA SER A 190 -28.89 -0.62 -15.97
C SER A 190 -27.45 -1.03 -15.67
N ASP A 191 -26.54 -0.09 -15.69
CA ASP A 191 -25.12 -0.29 -15.60
C ASP A 191 -24.62 -0.90 -14.31
N GLY A 192 -23.38 -1.36 -14.37
CA GLY A 192 -22.62 -1.82 -13.20
C GLY A 192 -21.28 -1.14 -13.08
N VAL A 193 -20.80 -1.08 -11.85
CA VAL A 193 -19.43 -0.64 -11.55
C VAL A 193 -18.83 -1.46 -10.42
N LYS A 194 -17.57 -1.86 -10.61
CA LYS A 194 -16.78 -2.59 -9.63
C LYS A 194 -15.53 -1.79 -9.29
N LEU A 195 -15.18 -1.73 -8.00
CA LEU A 195 -13.96 -1.10 -7.52
C LEU A 195 -13.11 -2.09 -6.74
N ASP A 196 -11.96 -2.42 -7.29
CA ASP A 196 -10.94 -3.23 -6.63
C ASP A 196 -9.81 -2.35 -6.11
N MET A 197 -9.36 -2.61 -4.88
CA MET A 197 -8.28 -1.88 -4.24
C MET A 197 -7.20 -2.82 -3.73
N THR A 198 -5.94 -2.40 -3.92
CA THR A 198 -4.78 -3.05 -3.32
C THR A 198 -4.20 -2.13 -2.24
N PHE A 199 -4.14 -2.63 -1.01
CA PHE A 199 -3.55 -1.92 0.11
C PHE A 199 -2.09 -2.30 0.28
N ARG A 200 -1.27 -1.35 0.70
CA ARG A 200 0.15 -1.55 0.93
C ARG A 200 0.55 -0.93 2.25
N LEU A 201 1.21 -1.72 3.10
CA LEU A 201 1.92 -1.26 4.27
C LEU A 201 3.43 -1.28 3.96
N ALA A 202 4.09 -0.14 4.04
CA ALA A 202 5.51 -0.01 3.72
C ALA A 202 6.29 0.49 4.93
N GLN A 203 7.54 0.04 5.10
CA GLN A 203 8.43 0.57 6.12
C GLN A 203 8.70 2.05 5.84
N GLN A 204 8.78 2.86 6.91
CA GLN A 204 9.20 4.24 6.81
C GLN A 204 10.70 4.28 6.51
N ASN A 205 11.08 4.97 5.43
CA ASN A 205 12.47 5.33 5.20
C ASN A 205 12.79 6.53 6.09
N HIS A 206 13.76 6.35 6.95
CA HIS A 206 14.33 7.44 7.79
C HIS A 206 15.40 8.20 6.99
#